data_7ca43dbee1858f478a7059039da1995c
#
_entry.id   7ca43dbee1858f478a7059039da1995c
#
_cell.length_a   1.000
_cell.length_b   1.000
_cell.length_c   1.000
_cell.angle_alpha   90.00
_cell.angle_beta   90.00
_cell.angle_gamma   90.00
#
_symmetry.space_group_name_H-M   'P 1'
#
loop_
_entity.id
_entity.type
_entity.pdbx_description
1 polymer ?
#
loop_
_entity_poly.entity_id
_entity_poly.type
_entity_poly.pdbx_seq_one_letter_code
_entity_poly.pdbx_strand_id
1 'polypeptide(L)'
;MRKLREVEAVIFDKDGTLFDFDSFWVTVSQKAIEEVISSFGAEKDLAFRVLETLGVHNGITDINGVLCKGTYEQIGEIVYSALIENDYEVCRDTVVEAVVHSYNQNMSVGQIKPTCTDLIDVLEELKCRNKKLVIVTTDNEQITHKCLQKLGIDHLFEKIYTDDGTVPPKPNPYAALDFCKNYNIEKEHIVMVGDTLTDIMFAKNAGIVAIGFAKGEKNSAILKEHTDIVISEMSQLLDIIK
;
A
#
# COMPACT_ATOMS: atom_id res chain seq x y z
N MET A 1 -16.18 10.90 18.21
CA MET A 1 -14.80 10.68 17.74
C MET A 1 -13.85 11.63 18.48
N ARG A 2 -12.64 11.18 18.83
CA ARG A 2 -11.61 12.02 19.47
C ARG A 2 -11.17 13.09 18.46
N LYS A 3 -11.28 14.38 18.83
CA LYS A 3 -10.79 15.48 18.00
C LYS A 3 -9.33 15.73 18.31
N LEU A 4 -8.50 15.74 17.28
CA LEU A 4 -7.10 16.10 17.37
C LEU A 4 -6.98 17.60 17.14
N ARG A 5 -6.38 18.30 18.09
CA ARG A 5 -6.12 19.74 17.97
C ARG A 5 -4.68 19.93 17.51
N GLU A 6 -4.46 20.99 16.75
CA GLU A 6 -3.12 21.45 16.36
C GLU A 6 -2.38 20.48 15.41
N VAL A 7 -3.11 19.63 14.65
CA VAL A 7 -2.48 18.84 13.60
C VAL A 7 -1.98 19.79 12.51
N GLU A 8 -0.71 19.69 12.17
CA GLU A 8 -0.05 20.50 11.13
C GLU A 8 0.23 19.67 9.88
N ALA A 9 0.45 18.36 10.04
CA ALA A 9 0.76 17.47 8.92
C ALA A 9 0.02 16.14 9.02
N VAL A 10 -0.31 15.60 7.84
CA VAL A 10 -0.93 14.28 7.67
C VAL A 10 -0.04 13.45 6.77
N ILE A 11 0.49 12.37 7.31
CA ILE A 11 1.21 11.35 6.55
C ILE A 11 0.20 10.31 6.10
N PHE A 12 0.21 9.97 4.83
CA PHE A 12 -0.62 8.92 4.25
C PHE A 12 0.24 7.75 3.79
N ASP A 13 -0.23 6.55 4.03
CA ASP A 13 0.16 5.42 3.21
C ASP A 13 -0.47 5.56 1.82
N LYS A 14 0.06 4.80 0.84
CA LYS A 14 -0.39 4.86 -0.55
C LYS A 14 -1.41 3.76 -0.87
N ASP A 15 -0.98 2.52 -0.87
CA ASP A 15 -1.76 1.38 -1.33
C ASP A 15 -2.73 0.87 -0.25
N GLY A 16 -4.02 0.78 -0.56
CA GLY A 16 -5.06 0.48 0.42
C GLY A 16 -5.58 1.71 1.18
N THR A 17 -4.83 2.82 1.17
CA THR A 17 -5.19 4.08 1.83
C THR A 17 -5.62 5.16 0.84
N LEU A 18 -4.74 5.61 -0.04
CA LEU A 18 -5.06 6.57 -1.11
C LEU A 18 -5.59 5.86 -2.37
N PHE A 19 -4.97 4.73 -2.72
CA PHE A 19 -5.30 3.96 -3.90
C PHE A 19 -5.93 2.63 -3.52
N ASP A 20 -6.94 2.23 -4.28
CA ASP A 20 -7.57 0.92 -4.14
C ASP A 20 -6.59 -0.17 -4.56
N PHE A 21 -6.09 -0.91 -3.57
CA PHE A 21 -5.08 -1.94 -3.73
C PHE A 21 -5.54 -3.03 -4.71
N ASP A 22 -6.75 -3.54 -4.52
CA ASP A 22 -7.26 -4.66 -5.30
C ASP A 22 -7.41 -4.30 -6.78
N SER A 23 -7.91 -3.12 -7.09
CA SER A 23 -8.08 -2.65 -8.47
C SER A 23 -6.76 -2.59 -9.23
N PHE A 24 -5.65 -2.31 -8.54
CA PHE A 24 -4.34 -2.26 -9.15
C PHE A 24 -3.62 -3.61 -9.09
N TRP A 25 -3.33 -4.07 -7.88
CA TRP A 25 -2.43 -5.20 -7.68
C TRP A 25 -3.03 -6.54 -8.05
N VAL A 26 -4.34 -6.76 -7.84
CA VAL A 26 -4.99 -8.01 -8.29
C VAL A 26 -4.95 -8.11 -9.80
N THR A 27 -5.26 -7.01 -10.52
CA THR A 27 -5.24 -7.00 -11.99
C THR A 27 -3.82 -7.25 -12.55
N VAL A 28 -2.81 -6.60 -11.97
CA VAL A 28 -1.40 -6.82 -12.35
C VAL A 28 -0.98 -8.25 -12.08
N SER A 29 -1.29 -8.78 -10.88
CA SER A 29 -0.90 -10.13 -10.48
C SER A 29 -1.57 -11.20 -11.32
N GLN A 30 -2.86 -11.08 -11.62
CA GLN A 30 -3.56 -12.01 -12.51
C GLN A 30 -2.85 -12.10 -13.86
N LYS A 31 -2.55 -10.95 -14.45
CA LYS A 31 -1.89 -10.93 -15.76
C LYS A 31 -0.46 -11.46 -15.70
N ALA A 32 0.32 -11.03 -14.71
CA ALA A 32 1.71 -11.43 -14.55
C ALA A 32 1.84 -12.94 -14.28
N ILE A 33 1.05 -13.48 -13.36
CA ILE A 33 1.09 -14.91 -13.02
C ILE A 33 0.59 -15.78 -14.18
N GLU A 34 -0.48 -15.39 -14.90
CA GLU A 34 -0.94 -16.11 -16.09
C GLU A 34 0.16 -16.18 -17.16
N GLU A 35 0.87 -15.09 -17.41
CA GLU A 35 1.97 -15.07 -18.38
C GLU A 35 3.14 -15.95 -17.96
N VAL A 36 3.54 -15.89 -16.69
CA VAL A 36 4.63 -16.73 -16.16
C VAL A 36 4.27 -18.21 -16.25
N ILE A 37 3.11 -18.60 -15.73
CA ILE A 37 2.64 -20.00 -15.77
C ILE A 37 2.56 -20.53 -17.21
N SER A 38 2.02 -19.71 -18.13
CA SER A 38 1.93 -20.08 -19.55
C SER A 38 3.30 -20.20 -20.23
N SER A 39 4.30 -19.40 -19.82
CA SER A 39 5.67 -19.45 -20.38
C SER A 39 6.39 -20.77 -20.07
N PHE A 40 6.03 -21.41 -18.98
CA PHE A 40 6.51 -22.76 -18.61
C PHE A 40 5.63 -23.88 -19.13
N GLY A 41 4.63 -23.57 -19.97
CA GLY A 41 3.73 -24.56 -20.59
C GLY A 41 2.66 -25.11 -19.63
N ALA A 42 2.47 -24.49 -18.47
CA ALA A 42 1.47 -24.93 -17.51
C ALA A 42 0.07 -24.34 -17.82
N GLU A 43 -0.96 -25.02 -17.33
CA GLU A 43 -2.34 -24.65 -17.57
C GLU A 43 -2.77 -23.45 -16.72
N LYS A 44 -3.74 -22.67 -17.23
CA LYS A 44 -4.26 -21.46 -16.53
C LYS A 44 -4.84 -21.74 -15.14
N ASP A 45 -5.32 -22.96 -14.91
CA ASP A 45 -5.85 -23.36 -13.61
C ASP A 45 -4.77 -23.32 -12.50
N LEU A 46 -3.51 -23.55 -12.86
CA LEU A 46 -2.40 -23.39 -11.93
C LEU A 46 -2.20 -21.92 -11.53
N ALA A 47 -2.37 -20.98 -12.47
CA ALA A 47 -2.28 -19.56 -12.17
C ALA A 47 -3.34 -19.12 -11.14
N PHE A 48 -4.57 -19.62 -11.25
CA PHE A 48 -5.61 -19.34 -10.26
C PHE A 48 -5.23 -19.85 -8.86
N ARG A 49 -4.73 -21.09 -8.75
CA ARG A 49 -4.29 -21.66 -7.47
C ARG A 49 -3.11 -20.89 -6.86
N VAL A 50 -2.19 -20.43 -7.70
CA VAL A 50 -1.08 -19.56 -7.26
C VAL A 50 -1.63 -18.26 -6.68
N LEU A 51 -2.58 -17.60 -7.34
CA LEU A 51 -3.20 -16.37 -6.84
C LEU A 51 -3.91 -16.58 -5.49
N GLU A 52 -4.61 -17.70 -5.32
CA GLU A 52 -5.21 -18.04 -4.02
C GLU A 52 -4.15 -18.21 -2.94
N THR A 53 -3.01 -18.86 -3.26
CA THR A 53 -1.87 -19.01 -2.32
C THR A 53 -1.21 -17.65 -1.98
N LEU A 54 -1.20 -16.71 -2.93
CA LEU A 54 -0.75 -15.33 -2.70
C LEU A 54 -1.71 -14.52 -1.82
N GLY A 55 -2.91 -15.06 -1.55
CA GLY A 55 -3.94 -14.42 -0.72
C GLY A 55 -5.00 -13.68 -1.52
N VAL A 56 -5.17 -13.97 -2.82
CA VAL A 56 -6.24 -13.38 -3.65
C VAL A 56 -7.44 -14.30 -3.69
N HIS A 57 -8.56 -13.90 -3.10
CA HIS A 57 -9.80 -14.69 -3.06
C HIS A 57 -10.96 -13.89 -3.64
N ASN A 58 -11.54 -14.38 -4.74
CA ASN A 58 -12.64 -13.71 -5.45
C ASN A 58 -12.32 -12.23 -5.84
N GLY A 59 -11.07 -11.96 -6.22
CA GLY A 59 -10.63 -10.62 -6.62
C GLY A 59 -10.38 -9.65 -5.45
N ILE A 60 -10.34 -10.15 -4.22
CA ILE A 60 -10.04 -9.39 -3.00
C ILE A 60 -8.80 -9.99 -2.34
N THR A 61 -7.90 -9.15 -1.87
CA THR A 61 -6.68 -9.58 -1.20
C THR A 61 -6.88 -9.78 0.31
N ASP A 62 -6.23 -10.79 0.85
CA ASP A 62 -6.01 -10.88 2.31
C ASP A 62 -4.83 -9.97 2.68
N ILE A 63 -5.06 -9.03 3.59
CA ILE A 63 -4.02 -8.11 4.09
C ILE A 63 -2.83 -8.82 4.73
N ASN A 64 -2.98 -10.10 5.09
CA ASN A 64 -1.90 -10.95 5.58
C ASN A 64 -1.27 -11.83 4.49
N GLY A 65 -1.83 -11.82 3.29
CA GLY A 65 -1.32 -12.57 2.14
C GLY A 65 0.02 -12.06 1.64
N VAL A 66 0.71 -12.93 0.90
CA VAL A 66 2.03 -12.61 0.33
C VAL A 66 1.93 -11.48 -0.70
N LEU A 67 0.81 -11.35 -1.41
CA LEU A 67 0.64 -10.23 -2.35
C LEU A 67 0.69 -8.86 -1.66
N CYS A 68 0.19 -8.76 -0.41
CA CYS A 68 0.19 -7.48 0.33
C CYS A 68 1.48 -7.21 1.12
N LYS A 69 2.21 -8.25 1.52
CA LYS A 69 3.33 -8.12 2.46
C LYS A 69 4.65 -8.65 1.94
N GLY A 70 4.61 -9.48 0.91
CA GLY A 70 5.77 -10.18 0.39
C GLY A 70 6.55 -9.38 -0.64
N THR A 71 7.72 -9.91 -0.97
CA THR A 71 8.56 -9.43 -2.05
C THR A 71 8.27 -10.20 -3.35
N TYR A 72 8.69 -9.68 -4.49
CA TYR A 72 8.63 -10.41 -5.76
C TYR A 72 9.38 -11.75 -5.71
N GLU A 73 10.45 -11.84 -4.91
CA GLU A 73 11.16 -13.10 -4.69
C GLU A 73 10.25 -14.12 -4.00
N GLN A 74 9.53 -13.71 -2.94
CA GLN A 74 8.58 -14.60 -2.25
C GLN A 74 7.40 -15.00 -3.15
N ILE A 75 6.93 -14.13 -4.02
CA ILE A 75 5.94 -14.48 -5.05
C ILE A 75 6.53 -15.52 -6.00
N GLY A 76 7.77 -15.32 -6.45
CA GLY A 76 8.49 -16.26 -7.31
C GLY A 76 8.69 -17.64 -6.68
N GLU A 77 8.97 -17.72 -5.38
CA GLU A 77 9.05 -18.97 -4.63
C GLU A 77 7.72 -19.76 -4.63
N ILE A 78 6.61 -19.05 -4.47
CA ILE A 78 5.28 -19.68 -4.51
C ILE A 78 4.99 -20.22 -5.92
N VAL A 79 5.31 -19.46 -6.96
CA VAL A 79 5.17 -19.90 -8.35
C VAL A 79 6.06 -21.11 -8.63
N TYR A 80 7.32 -21.07 -8.21
CA TYR A 80 8.26 -22.17 -8.34
C TYR A 80 7.74 -23.45 -7.65
N SER A 81 7.32 -23.33 -6.40
CA SER A 81 6.77 -24.46 -5.63
C SER A 81 5.55 -25.06 -6.33
N ALA A 82 4.65 -24.22 -6.82
CA ALA A 82 3.46 -24.68 -7.55
C ALA A 82 3.80 -25.42 -8.86
N LEU A 83 4.83 -24.96 -9.59
CA LEU A 83 5.29 -25.66 -10.80
C LEU A 83 5.88 -27.03 -10.47
N ILE A 84 6.77 -27.11 -9.46
CA ILE A 84 7.37 -28.39 -9.03
C ILE A 84 6.32 -29.38 -8.54
N GLU A 85 5.35 -28.95 -7.75
CA GLU A 85 4.26 -29.77 -7.23
C GLU A 85 3.34 -30.33 -8.35
N ASN A 86 3.39 -29.73 -9.54
CA ASN A 86 2.66 -30.20 -10.74
C ASN A 86 3.57 -30.81 -11.79
N ASP A 87 4.73 -31.36 -11.36
CA ASP A 87 5.68 -32.13 -12.18
C ASP A 87 6.35 -31.35 -13.34
N TYR A 88 6.45 -30.00 -13.23
CA TYR A 88 7.22 -29.19 -14.19
C TYR A 88 8.69 -29.15 -13.79
N GLU A 89 9.60 -29.49 -14.70
CA GLU A 89 11.05 -29.39 -14.51
C GLU A 89 11.50 -27.95 -14.80
N VAL A 90 11.66 -27.14 -13.77
CA VAL A 90 12.02 -25.72 -13.86
C VAL A 90 13.14 -25.35 -12.89
N CYS A 91 13.94 -24.35 -13.25
CA CYS A 91 14.95 -23.78 -12.35
C CYS A 91 14.34 -22.65 -11.51
N ARG A 92 14.61 -22.66 -10.19
CA ARG A 92 14.12 -21.66 -9.26
C ARG A 92 14.42 -20.24 -9.71
N ASP A 93 15.68 -19.95 -10.01
CA ASP A 93 16.12 -18.60 -10.34
C ASP A 93 15.46 -18.10 -11.63
N THR A 94 15.28 -18.98 -12.62
CA THR A 94 14.57 -18.66 -13.87
C THR A 94 13.12 -18.29 -13.60
N VAL A 95 12.43 -18.99 -12.68
CA VAL A 95 11.03 -18.69 -12.32
C VAL A 95 10.94 -17.35 -11.58
N VAL A 96 11.83 -17.09 -10.62
CA VAL A 96 11.86 -15.83 -9.88
C VAL A 96 12.11 -14.66 -10.83
N GLU A 97 13.10 -14.78 -11.73
CA GLU A 97 13.37 -13.74 -12.74
C GLU A 97 12.17 -13.51 -13.67
N ALA A 98 11.50 -14.57 -14.11
CA ALA A 98 10.30 -14.46 -14.94
C ALA A 98 9.17 -13.72 -14.21
N VAL A 99 8.97 -13.98 -12.91
CA VAL A 99 7.97 -13.29 -12.09
C VAL A 99 8.31 -11.80 -11.99
N VAL A 100 9.54 -11.45 -11.60
CA VAL A 100 9.97 -10.05 -11.51
C VAL A 100 9.77 -9.32 -12.84
N HIS A 101 10.18 -9.95 -13.94
CA HIS A 101 10.06 -9.39 -15.28
C HIS A 101 8.59 -9.17 -15.67
N SER A 102 7.73 -10.18 -15.49
CA SER A 102 6.32 -10.11 -15.86
C SER A 102 5.57 -9.06 -15.03
N TYR A 103 5.82 -8.97 -13.71
CA TYR A 103 5.23 -7.91 -12.90
C TYR A 103 5.63 -6.52 -13.42
N ASN A 104 6.91 -6.27 -13.68
CA ASN A 104 7.40 -4.99 -14.21
C ASN A 104 6.75 -4.62 -15.56
N GLN A 105 6.56 -5.59 -16.45
CA GLN A 105 5.91 -5.36 -17.75
C GLN A 105 4.40 -5.06 -17.62
N ASN A 106 3.74 -5.69 -16.65
CA ASN A 106 2.30 -5.60 -16.49
C ASN A 106 1.81 -4.47 -15.56
N MET A 107 2.71 -3.63 -15.00
CA MET A 107 2.32 -2.49 -14.18
C MET A 107 1.32 -1.53 -14.85
N SER A 108 1.31 -1.48 -16.19
CA SER A 108 0.42 -0.58 -16.94
C SER A 108 -1.04 -1.05 -17.00
N VAL A 109 -1.33 -2.34 -16.75
CA VAL A 109 -2.70 -2.88 -16.77
C VAL A 109 -3.45 -2.60 -15.47
N GLY A 110 -2.75 -2.31 -14.39
CA GLY A 110 -3.35 -1.97 -13.09
C GLY A 110 -4.27 -0.76 -13.19
N GLN A 111 -5.46 -0.87 -12.63
CA GLN A 111 -6.41 0.24 -12.60
C GLN A 111 -6.14 1.11 -11.38
N ILE A 112 -5.68 2.33 -11.63
CA ILE A 112 -5.45 3.31 -10.56
C ILE A 112 -6.78 3.99 -10.24
N LYS A 113 -7.34 3.66 -9.09
CA LYS A 113 -8.57 4.23 -8.55
C LYS A 113 -8.34 4.76 -7.13
N PRO A 114 -9.01 5.84 -6.73
CA PRO A 114 -8.98 6.26 -5.34
C PRO A 114 -9.72 5.24 -4.47
N THR A 115 -9.30 5.09 -3.22
CA THR A 115 -10.00 4.23 -2.25
C THR A 115 -11.42 4.71 -1.97
N CYS A 116 -11.63 6.03 -1.93
CA CYS A 116 -12.94 6.66 -1.70
C CYS A 116 -13.23 7.67 -2.79
N THR A 117 -14.51 7.87 -3.12
CA THR A 117 -14.94 8.83 -4.14
C THR A 117 -14.68 10.28 -3.74
N ASP A 118 -14.63 10.57 -2.44
CA ASP A 118 -14.38 11.88 -1.85
C ASP A 118 -12.90 12.15 -1.52
N LEU A 119 -11.99 11.24 -1.88
CA LEU A 119 -10.57 11.35 -1.52
C LEU A 119 -9.95 12.67 -1.95
N ILE A 120 -10.14 13.07 -3.22
CA ILE A 120 -9.51 14.27 -3.78
C ILE A 120 -10.03 15.51 -3.05
N ASP A 121 -11.35 15.60 -2.86
CA ASP A 121 -12.00 16.73 -2.16
C ASP A 121 -11.48 16.84 -0.71
N VAL A 122 -11.28 15.71 -0.03
CA VAL A 122 -10.72 15.67 1.33
C VAL A 122 -9.27 16.15 1.36
N LEU A 123 -8.43 15.70 0.43
CA LEU A 123 -7.04 16.14 0.35
C LEU A 123 -6.94 17.66 0.08
N GLU A 124 -7.74 18.16 -0.86
CA GLU A 124 -7.81 19.60 -1.17
C GLU A 124 -8.31 20.41 0.05
N GLU A 125 -9.33 19.95 0.76
CA GLU A 125 -9.83 20.61 1.97
C GLU A 125 -8.75 20.62 3.08
N LEU A 126 -8.00 19.54 3.27
CA LEU A 126 -6.88 19.54 4.22
C LEU A 126 -5.81 20.56 3.83
N LYS A 127 -5.52 20.72 2.54
CA LYS A 127 -4.63 21.78 2.03
C LYS A 127 -5.20 23.18 2.29
N CYS A 128 -6.49 23.39 2.06
CA CYS A 128 -7.18 24.67 2.36
C CYS A 128 -7.09 25.01 3.86
N ARG A 129 -7.06 23.99 4.74
CA ARG A 129 -6.82 24.15 6.18
C ARG A 129 -5.33 24.31 6.54
N ASN A 130 -4.45 24.55 5.57
CA ASN A 130 -3.00 24.69 5.72
C ASN A 130 -2.33 23.43 6.30
N LYS A 131 -2.87 22.23 6.08
CA LYS A 131 -2.21 20.99 6.48
C LYS A 131 -1.18 20.59 5.43
N LYS A 132 -0.01 20.15 5.89
CA LYS A 132 0.99 19.54 5.01
C LYS A 132 0.65 18.09 4.78
N LEU A 133 0.63 17.66 3.51
CA LEU A 133 0.36 16.27 3.15
C LEU A 133 1.65 15.59 2.75
N VAL A 134 1.84 14.38 3.23
CA VAL A 134 3.06 13.59 3.03
C VAL A 134 2.67 12.16 2.67
N ILE A 135 3.43 11.53 1.80
CA ILE A 135 3.30 10.10 1.53
C ILE A 135 4.50 9.36 2.11
N VAL A 136 4.24 8.23 2.76
CA VAL A 136 5.24 7.24 3.16
C VAL A 136 4.78 5.87 2.71
N THR A 137 5.41 5.33 1.68
CA THR A 137 5.05 4.05 1.06
C THR A 137 6.24 3.10 0.99
N THR A 138 5.97 1.79 0.93
CA THR A 138 6.96 0.75 0.63
C THR A 138 7.06 0.46 -0.87
N ASP A 139 6.35 1.22 -1.70
CA ASP A 139 6.44 1.13 -3.15
C ASP A 139 7.60 1.99 -3.70
N ASN A 140 8.03 1.71 -4.92
CA ASN A 140 9.10 2.45 -5.57
C ASN A 140 8.65 3.84 -6.07
N GLU A 141 9.61 4.72 -6.30
CA GLU A 141 9.40 6.10 -6.67
C GLU A 141 8.63 6.24 -8.00
N GLN A 142 9.01 5.49 -9.03
CA GLN A 142 8.41 5.63 -10.37
C GLN A 142 6.92 5.27 -10.37
N ILE A 143 6.55 4.17 -9.72
CA ILE A 143 5.15 3.72 -9.62
C ILE A 143 4.36 4.72 -8.79
N THR A 144 4.91 5.19 -7.67
CA THR A 144 4.26 6.16 -6.80
C THR A 144 3.92 7.44 -7.55
N HIS A 145 4.88 8.06 -8.22
CA HIS A 145 4.65 9.27 -9.00
C HIS A 145 3.65 9.05 -10.14
N LYS A 146 3.74 7.93 -10.86
CA LYS A 146 2.79 7.59 -11.93
C LYS A 146 1.36 7.49 -11.41
N CYS A 147 1.17 6.88 -10.24
CA CYS A 147 -0.14 6.76 -9.61
C CYS A 147 -0.70 8.13 -9.21
N LEU A 148 0.09 8.96 -8.56
CA LEU A 148 -0.30 10.30 -8.12
C LEU A 148 -0.66 11.21 -9.30
N GLN A 149 0.17 11.21 -10.36
CA GLN A 149 -0.08 11.99 -11.57
C GLN A 149 -1.35 11.55 -12.28
N LYS A 150 -1.62 10.24 -12.32
CA LYS A 150 -2.84 9.73 -12.97
C LYS A 150 -4.12 10.16 -12.27
N LEU A 151 -4.08 10.34 -10.94
CA LEU A 151 -5.18 10.95 -10.18
C LEU A 151 -5.12 12.48 -10.14
N GLY A 152 -4.05 13.10 -10.61
CA GLY A 152 -3.86 14.55 -10.59
C GLY A 152 -3.63 15.14 -9.19
N ILE A 153 -3.15 14.35 -8.23
CA ILE A 153 -2.98 14.73 -6.82
C ILE A 153 -1.51 14.89 -6.37
N ASP A 154 -0.55 14.66 -7.25
CA ASP A 154 0.88 14.75 -6.95
C ASP A 154 1.28 16.12 -6.38
N HIS A 155 0.69 17.19 -6.89
CA HIS A 155 0.93 18.57 -6.47
C HIS A 155 0.43 18.92 -5.05
N LEU A 156 -0.37 18.03 -4.42
CA LEU A 156 -0.90 18.25 -3.07
C LEU A 156 0.11 17.87 -1.97
N PHE A 157 1.13 17.07 -2.29
CA PHE A 157 2.06 16.52 -1.31
C PHE A 157 3.36 17.31 -1.24
N GLU A 158 3.75 17.73 -0.03
CA GLU A 158 5.02 18.40 0.25
C GLU A 158 6.23 17.48 0.12
N LYS A 159 6.05 16.21 0.49
CA LYS A 159 7.11 15.21 0.48
C LYS A 159 6.55 13.83 0.23
N ILE A 160 7.30 13.06 -0.51
CA ILE A 160 7.01 11.64 -0.80
C ILE A 160 8.25 10.85 -0.40
N TYR A 161 8.08 9.86 0.48
CA TYR A 161 9.08 8.88 0.85
C TYR A 161 8.69 7.53 0.25
N THR A 162 9.59 6.97 -0.54
CA THR A 162 9.40 5.70 -1.25
C THR A 162 10.49 4.71 -0.85
N ASP A 163 10.31 3.43 -1.18
CA ASP A 163 11.33 2.41 -1.01
C ASP A 163 12.28 2.42 -2.21
N ASP A 164 13.25 3.32 -2.18
CA ASP A 164 14.35 3.44 -3.16
C ASP A 164 15.69 2.96 -2.60
N GLY A 165 15.69 2.35 -1.41
CA GLY A 165 16.88 1.88 -0.69
C GLY A 165 17.65 2.98 0.05
N THR A 166 17.25 4.25 -0.03
CA THR A 166 17.88 5.35 0.71
C THR A 166 17.21 5.65 2.04
N VAL A 167 15.91 5.35 2.14
CA VAL A 167 15.09 5.54 3.34
C VAL A 167 14.70 4.17 3.89
N PRO A 168 14.93 3.89 5.20
CA PRO A 168 14.46 2.66 5.80
C PRO A 168 12.92 2.54 5.69
N PRO A 169 12.39 1.39 5.21
CA PRO A 169 10.95 1.22 5.02
C PRO A 169 10.18 1.17 6.34
N LYS A 170 8.88 1.42 6.28
CA LYS A 170 7.96 1.20 7.41
C LYS A 170 8.09 -0.27 7.91
N PRO A 171 8.06 -0.54 9.21
CA PRO A 171 7.69 0.36 10.33
C PRO A 171 8.82 1.20 10.93
N ASN A 172 9.97 1.36 10.24
CA ASN A 172 11.03 2.24 10.72
C ASN A 172 10.54 3.70 10.75
N PRO A 173 10.71 4.45 11.86
CA PRO A 173 10.15 5.79 12.00
C PRO A 173 10.90 6.88 11.24
N TYR A 174 11.95 6.55 10.51
CA TYR A 174 12.87 7.51 9.88
C TYR A 174 12.13 8.58 9.08
N ALA A 175 11.22 8.21 8.19
CA ALA A 175 10.53 9.16 7.32
C ALA A 175 9.73 10.21 8.09
N ALA A 176 9.04 9.81 9.17
CA ALA A 176 8.31 10.75 10.00
C ALA A 176 9.25 11.69 10.77
N LEU A 177 10.34 11.15 11.33
CA LEU A 177 11.30 11.94 12.10
C LEU A 177 12.11 12.89 11.19
N ASP A 178 12.46 12.46 9.99
CA ASP A 178 13.09 13.30 8.97
C ASP A 178 12.16 14.46 8.56
N PHE A 179 10.87 14.16 8.35
CA PHE A 179 9.88 15.18 8.05
C PHE A 179 9.72 16.20 9.19
N CYS A 180 9.60 15.73 10.44
CA CYS A 180 9.56 16.59 11.62
C CYS A 180 10.72 17.58 11.63
N LYS A 181 11.95 17.07 11.43
CA LYS A 181 13.17 17.87 11.44
C LYS A 181 13.22 18.89 10.31
N ASN A 182 12.90 18.47 9.08
CA ASN A 182 13.04 19.31 7.90
C ASN A 182 11.98 20.41 7.82
N TYR A 183 10.78 20.16 8.39
CA TYR A 183 9.68 21.12 8.38
C TYR A 183 9.47 21.83 9.73
N ASN A 184 10.31 21.52 10.74
CA ASN A 184 10.23 22.07 12.10
C ASN A 184 8.83 21.92 12.70
N ILE A 185 8.26 20.70 12.61
CA ILE A 185 6.96 20.34 13.16
C ILE A 185 7.17 19.32 14.28
N GLU A 186 6.53 19.56 15.41
CA GLU A 186 6.56 18.63 16.53
C GLU A 186 5.75 17.36 16.19
N LYS A 187 6.24 16.20 16.63
CA LYS A 187 5.61 14.90 16.31
C LYS A 187 4.17 14.79 16.81
N GLU A 188 3.82 15.48 17.89
CA GLU A 188 2.48 15.57 18.46
C GLU A 188 1.47 16.24 17.49
N HIS A 189 1.96 17.00 16.52
CA HIS A 189 1.17 17.69 15.50
C HIS A 189 1.12 16.93 14.17
N ILE A 190 1.60 15.68 14.15
CA ILE A 190 1.58 14.84 12.97
C ILE A 190 0.69 13.62 13.21
N VAL A 191 -0.06 13.25 12.20
CA VAL A 191 -0.84 12.00 12.19
C VAL A 191 -0.41 11.12 11.01
N MET A 192 -0.46 9.80 11.20
CA MET A 192 -0.33 8.80 10.13
C MET A 192 -1.69 8.20 9.84
N VAL A 193 -2.08 8.15 8.58
CA VAL A 193 -3.27 7.46 8.07
C VAL A 193 -2.81 6.27 7.24
N GLY A 194 -3.22 5.07 7.62
CA GLY A 194 -2.83 3.85 6.92
C GLY A 194 -3.79 2.70 7.19
N ASP A 195 -3.78 1.69 6.34
CA ASP A 195 -4.72 0.56 6.39
C ASP A 195 -4.10 -0.73 6.94
N THR A 196 -2.78 -0.72 7.21
CA THR A 196 -2.05 -1.90 7.70
C THR A 196 -1.52 -1.74 9.13
N LEU A 197 -1.20 -2.86 9.77
CA LEU A 197 -0.49 -2.85 11.06
C LEU A 197 0.90 -2.23 10.95
N THR A 198 1.53 -2.31 9.79
CA THR A 198 2.84 -1.69 9.52
C THR A 198 2.75 -0.17 9.67
N ASP A 199 1.67 0.46 9.21
CA ASP A 199 1.42 1.89 9.35
C ASP A 199 1.18 2.30 10.80
N ILE A 200 0.39 1.51 11.51
CA ILE A 200 0.14 1.74 12.93
C ILE A 200 1.44 1.61 13.75
N MET A 201 2.26 0.60 13.43
CA MET A 201 3.57 0.43 14.08
C MET A 201 4.54 1.55 13.72
N PHE A 202 4.57 2.00 12.45
CA PHE A 202 5.34 3.16 12.02
C PHE A 202 4.99 4.40 12.85
N ALA A 203 3.70 4.69 12.99
CA ALA A 203 3.25 5.82 13.79
C ALA A 203 3.66 5.72 15.26
N LYS A 204 3.48 4.54 15.87
CA LYS A 204 3.89 4.28 17.26
C LYS A 204 5.39 4.43 17.46
N ASN A 205 6.20 3.89 16.54
CA ASN A 205 7.66 3.98 16.61
C ASN A 205 8.15 5.43 16.46
N ALA A 206 7.45 6.24 15.67
CA ALA A 206 7.73 7.67 15.50
C ALA A 206 7.22 8.53 16.68
N GLY A 207 6.29 8.00 17.48
CA GLY A 207 5.61 8.75 18.54
C GLY A 207 4.57 9.74 18.00
N ILE A 208 4.01 9.49 16.81
CA ILE A 208 2.92 10.26 16.20
C ILE A 208 1.59 9.54 16.37
N VAL A 209 0.47 10.23 16.10
CA VAL A 209 -0.86 9.64 16.21
C VAL A 209 -1.14 8.72 15.01
N ALA A 210 -1.62 7.50 15.28
CA ALA A 210 -2.07 6.57 14.26
C ALA A 210 -3.57 6.67 14.03
N ILE A 211 -3.99 6.79 12.77
CA ILE A 211 -5.37 6.68 12.31
C ILE A 211 -5.45 5.48 11.36
N GLY A 212 -6.15 4.44 11.75
CA GLY A 212 -6.40 3.29 10.89
C GLY A 212 -7.48 3.62 9.87
N PHE A 213 -7.25 3.30 8.60
CA PHE A 213 -8.25 3.35 7.55
C PHE A 213 -8.68 1.92 7.19
N ALA A 214 -9.96 1.61 7.29
CA ALA A 214 -10.43 0.25 6.99
C ALA A 214 -11.80 0.24 6.35
N LYS A 215 -11.89 -0.32 5.15
CA LYS A 215 -13.15 -0.71 4.53
C LYS A 215 -13.52 -2.12 5.00
N GLY A 216 -14.70 -2.25 5.61
CA GLY A 216 -15.20 -3.53 6.09
C GLY A 216 -14.84 -3.84 7.55
N GLU A 217 -15.70 -4.67 8.15
CA GLU A 217 -15.67 -4.95 9.59
C GLU A 217 -14.44 -5.74 10.05
N LYS A 218 -13.97 -6.71 9.24
CA LYS A 218 -12.83 -7.57 9.58
C LYS A 218 -11.56 -6.73 9.78
N ASN A 219 -11.21 -5.90 8.80
CA ASN A 219 -10.00 -5.07 8.88
C ASN A 219 -10.14 -3.98 9.94
N SER A 220 -11.33 -3.40 10.09
CA SER A 220 -11.62 -2.44 11.16
C SER A 220 -11.43 -3.05 12.55
N ALA A 221 -11.87 -4.29 12.78
CA ALA A 221 -11.67 -4.97 14.05
C ALA A 221 -10.18 -5.17 14.36
N ILE A 222 -9.40 -5.62 13.39
CA ILE A 222 -7.94 -5.82 13.53
C ILE A 222 -7.25 -4.50 13.90
N LEU A 223 -7.53 -3.41 13.18
CA LEU A 223 -6.87 -2.13 13.45
C LEU A 223 -7.28 -1.54 14.81
N LYS A 224 -8.53 -1.74 15.26
CA LYS A 224 -9.03 -1.29 16.57
C LYS A 224 -8.31 -1.90 17.77
N GLU A 225 -7.68 -3.06 17.60
CA GLU A 225 -6.83 -3.66 18.64
C GLU A 225 -5.50 -2.89 18.80
N HIS A 226 -5.13 -2.09 17.81
CA HIS A 226 -3.82 -1.43 17.74
C HIS A 226 -3.88 0.10 17.73
N THR A 227 -5.02 0.72 17.44
CA THR A 227 -5.20 2.16 17.49
C THR A 227 -6.61 2.55 17.94
N ASP A 228 -6.74 3.66 18.66
CA ASP A 228 -8.03 4.18 19.17
C ASP A 228 -8.87 4.85 18.08
N ILE A 229 -8.24 5.21 16.94
CA ILE A 229 -8.91 5.93 15.86
C ILE A 229 -8.89 5.07 14.61
N VAL A 230 -10.06 4.59 14.21
CA VAL A 230 -10.26 3.89 12.94
C VAL A 230 -11.41 4.55 12.18
N ILE A 231 -11.15 4.89 10.92
CA ILE A 231 -12.11 5.49 9.99
C ILE A 231 -12.40 4.52 8.83
N SER A 232 -13.54 4.68 8.20
CA SER A 232 -13.96 3.92 7.01
C SER A 232 -14.18 4.79 5.77
N GLU A 233 -14.25 6.13 5.98
CA GLU A 233 -14.40 7.13 4.94
C GLU A 233 -13.37 8.23 5.16
N MET A 234 -12.78 8.75 4.07
CA MET A 234 -11.75 9.80 4.17
C MET A 234 -12.30 11.12 4.71
N SER A 235 -13.55 11.46 4.43
CA SER A 235 -14.23 12.64 4.97
C SER A 235 -14.24 12.72 6.50
N GLN A 236 -14.16 11.56 7.19
CA GLN A 236 -14.08 11.54 8.65
C GLN A 236 -12.79 12.19 9.19
N LEU A 237 -11.73 12.30 8.35
CA LEU A 237 -10.52 13.05 8.72
C LEU A 237 -10.83 14.52 8.99
N LEU A 238 -11.75 15.12 8.22
CA LEU A 238 -12.12 16.52 8.35
C LEU A 238 -12.85 16.84 9.67
N ASP A 239 -13.47 15.83 10.29
CA ASP A 239 -14.10 15.92 11.61
C ASP A 239 -13.10 15.74 12.75
N ILE A 240 -12.04 14.96 12.51
CA ILE A 240 -11.00 14.63 13.48
C ILE A 240 -9.93 15.72 13.54
N ILE A 241 -9.49 16.19 12.38
CA ILE A 241 -8.41 17.16 12.18
C ILE A 241 -9.02 18.56 12.08
N LYS A 242 -8.66 19.42 13.02
CA LYS A 242 -9.10 20.82 13.04
C LYS A 242 -7.99 21.75 12.58
#